data_5e6c8ed82f65ad3688a60804c38e0dd5
#
_entry.id   5e6c8ed82f65ad3688a60804c38e0dd5
#
_cell.length_a   1.000
_cell.length_b   1.000
_cell.length_c   1.000
_cell.angle_alpha   90.00
_cell.angle_beta   90.00
_cell.angle_gamma   90.00
#
_symmetry.space_group_name_H-M   'P 1'
#
loop_
_entity.id
_entity.type
_entity.pdbx_description
1 polymer ?
#
loop_
_entity_poly.entity_id
_entity_poly.type
_entity_poly.pdbx_seq_one_letter_code
_entity_poly.pdbx_strand_id
1 'polypeptide(L)'
;MRRLRQWMSVVVFAVLVAALVVRRDDLGAAFAEIGRLDAAWYVLLASLIAVGIVVDGVYTQSVTPQLSIARAIMVQQAATASNNTVIGSGPVATGLRIAMMRSWGISDASIAVSILALNVIAAYRLWLIALATS
;
A
#
# COMPACT_ATOMS: atom_id res chain seq x y z
N MET A 1 -21.38 -12.68 -17.85
CA MET A 1 -20.14 -12.23 -17.15
C MET A 1 -20.40 -11.33 -15.92
N ARG A 2 -21.37 -10.42 -15.92
CA ARG A 2 -21.68 -9.51 -14.78
C ARG A 2 -22.14 -10.25 -13.51
N ARG A 3 -22.96 -11.28 -13.64
CA ARG A 3 -23.46 -12.09 -12.50
C ARG A 3 -22.36 -12.92 -11.83
N LEU A 4 -21.45 -13.50 -12.61
CA LEU A 4 -20.32 -14.29 -12.06
C LEU A 4 -19.40 -13.42 -11.17
N ARG A 5 -19.13 -12.17 -11.60
CA ARG A 5 -18.31 -11.21 -10.83
C ARG A 5 -18.99 -10.79 -9.52
N GLN A 6 -20.31 -10.64 -9.53
CA GLN A 6 -21.08 -10.34 -8.31
C GLN A 6 -21.06 -11.51 -7.32
N TRP A 7 -21.23 -12.76 -7.80
CA TRP A 7 -21.15 -13.94 -6.96
C TRP A 7 -19.75 -14.13 -6.37
N MET A 8 -18.68 -13.89 -7.15
CA MET A 8 -17.31 -13.94 -6.63
C MET A 8 -17.08 -12.90 -5.52
N SER A 9 -17.57 -11.68 -5.66
CA SER A 9 -17.45 -10.67 -4.62
C SER A 9 -18.18 -11.06 -3.33
N VAL A 10 -19.36 -11.64 -3.44
CA VAL A 10 -20.13 -12.14 -2.28
C VAL A 10 -19.40 -13.29 -1.59
N VAL A 11 -18.87 -14.24 -2.36
CA VAL A 11 -18.10 -15.36 -1.80
C VAL A 11 -16.83 -14.88 -1.10
N VAL A 12 -16.06 -13.97 -1.71
CA VAL A 12 -14.87 -13.40 -1.10
C VAL A 12 -15.22 -12.65 0.18
N PHE A 13 -16.29 -11.85 0.16
CA PHE A 13 -16.75 -11.13 1.35
C PHE A 13 -17.19 -12.09 2.46
N ALA A 14 -17.94 -13.14 2.13
CA ALA A 14 -18.37 -14.17 3.08
C ALA A 14 -17.19 -14.92 3.70
N VAL A 15 -16.16 -15.26 2.91
CA VAL A 15 -14.92 -15.89 3.39
C VAL A 15 -14.16 -14.96 4.33
N LEU A 16 -14.06 -13.67 3.99
CA LEU A 16 -13.41 -12.67 4.85
C LEU A 16 -14.15 -12.49 6.19
N VAL A 17 -15.47 -12.40 6.14
CA VAL A 17 -16.31 -12.32 7.37
C VAL A 17 -16.16 -13.60 8.20
N ALA A 18 -16.21 -14.77 7.59
CA ALA A 18 -16.01 -16.04 8.28
C ALA A 18 -14.61 -16.13 8.93
N ALA A 19 -13.56 -15.70 8.23
CA ALA A 19 -12.20 -15.67 8.77
C ALA A 19 -12.07 -14.70 9.96
N LEU A 20 -12.73 -13.54 9.89
CA LEU A 20 -12.80 -12.57 10.99
C LEU A 20 -13.55 -13.14 12.20
N VAL A 21 -14.67 -13.84 11.97
CA VAL A 21 -15.47 -14.46 13.06
C VAL A 21 -14.69 -15.60 13.71
N VAL A 22 -14.00 -16.43 12.93
CA VAL A 22 -13.17 -17.53 13.46
C VAL A 22 -11.98 -17.03 14.29
N ARG A 23 -11.42 -15.88 13.91
CA ARG A 23 -10.29 -15.26 14.61
C ARG A 23 -10.67 -14.15 15.59
N ARG A 24 -11.95 -14.04 15.95
CA ARG A 24 -12.42 -12.97 16.84
C ARG A 24 -11.70 -12.94 18.19
N ASP A 25 -11.33 -14.10 18.73
CA ASP A 25 -10.65 -14.18 20.03
C ASP A 25 -9.21 -13.70 19.93
N ASP A 26 -8.49 -14.05 18.84
CA ASP A 26 -7.15 -13.52 18.54
C ASP A 26 -7.18 -12.01 18.32
N LEU A 27 -8.21 -11.50 17.61
CA LEU A 27 -8.41 -10.07 17.40
C LEU A 27 -8.74 -9.36 18.71
N GLY A 28 -9.58 -9.96 19.56
CA GLY A 28 -9.91 -9.42 20.87
C GLY A 28 -8.67 -9.32 21.76
N ALA A 29 -7.82 -10.35 21.78
CA ALA A 29 -6.55 -10.33 22.50
C ALA A 29 -5.61 -9.25 21.95
N ALA A 30 -5.48 -9.14 20.63
CA ALA A 30 -4.65 -8.11 19.98
C ALA A 30 -5.15 -6.68 20.29
N PHE A 31 -6.46 -6.45 20.25
CA PHE A 31 -7.03 -5.16 20.64
C PHE A 31 -6.86 -4.84 22.12
N ALA A 32 -6.95 -5.84 23.00
CA ALA A 32 -6.70 -5.66 24.44
C ALA A 32 -5.22 -5.31 24.70
N GLU A 33 -4.28 -5.95 23.98
CA GLU A 33 -2.85 -5.66 24.05
C GLU A 33 -2.54 -4.24 23.55
N ILE A 34 -3.11 -3.85 22.41
CA ILE A 34 -3.01 -2.49 21.88
C ILE A 34 -3.57 -1.48 22.86
N GLY A 35 -4.72 -1.76 23.49
CA GLY A 35 -5.33 -0.87 24.49
C GLY A 35 -4.51 -0.69 25.77
N ARG A 36 -3.51 -1.54 26.03
CA ARG A 36 -2.55 -1.41 27.14
C ARG A 36 -1.34 -0.55 26.84
N LEU A 37 -1.17 -0.14 25.56
CA LEU A 37 -0.06 0.72 25.17
C LEU A 37 -0.26 2.13 25.76
N ASP A 38 0.79 2.68 26.30
CA ASP A 38 0.81 4.08 26.75
C ASP A 38 0.63 5.04 25.58
N ALA A 39 0.10 6.23 25.87
CA ALA A 39 -0.07 7.28 24.85
C ALA A 39 1.23 7.60 24.09
N ALA A 40 2.39 7.46 24.74
CA ALA A 40 3.69 7.63 24.12
C ALA A 40 3.94 6.66 22.95
N TRP A 41 3.50 5.42 23.06
CA TRP A 41 3.60 4.44 21.98
C TRP A 41 2.74 4.80 20.78
N TYR A 42 1.52 5.31 21.00
CA TYR A 42 0.66 5.76 19.90
C TYR A 42 1.27 6.94 19.16
N VAL A 43 1.84 7.91 19.90
CA VAL A 43 2.55 9.05 19.30
C VAL A 43 3.78 8.58 18.51
N LEU A 44 4.55 7.65 19.05
CA LEU A 44 5.73 7.10 18.39
C LEU A 44 5.32 6.38 17.09
N LEU A 45 4.33 5.50 17.14
CA LEU A 45 3.85 4.76 15.96
C LEU A 45 3.28 5.71 14.89
N ALA A 46 2.47 6.69 15.30
CA ALA A 46 1.93 7.70 14.38
C ALA A 46 3.05 8.52 13.73
N SER A 47 4.07 8.89 14.49
CA SER A 47 5.24 9.61 13.99
C SER A 47 6.04 8.78 12.99
N LEU A 48 6.28 7.50 13.29
CA LEU A 48 6.97 6.58 12.38
C LEU A 48 6.20 6.38 11.07
N ILE A 49 4.87 6.23 11.16
CA ILE A 49 4.01 6.13 9.97
C ILE A 49 4.09 7.44 9.15
N ALA A 50 3.97 8.60 9.79
CA ALA A 50 4.06 9.89 9.11
C ALA A 50 5.41 10.08 8.42
N VAL A 51 6.51 9.75 9.09
CA VAL A 51 7.87 9.77 8.50
C VAL A 51 7.94 8.81 7.31
N GLY A 52 7.42 7.59 7.43
CA GLY A 52 7.37 6.62 6.34
C GLY A 52 6.64 7.15 5.11
N ILE A 53 5.47 7.78 5.30
CA ILE A 53 4.69 8.39 4.23
C ILE A 53 5.48 9.50 3.52
N VAL A 54 6.15 10.36 4.28
CA VAL A 54 6.97 11.46 3.73
C VAL A 54 8.16 10.90 2.95
N VAL A 55 8.87 9.94 3.52
CA VAL A 55 10.03 9.28 2.87
C VAL A 55 9.61 8.63 1.55
N ASP A 56 8.50 7.89 1.52
CA ASP A 56 7.97 7.29 0.30
C ASP A 56 7.56 8.35 -0.74
N GLY A 57 7.04 9.48 -0.29
CA GLY A 57 6.72 10.62 -1.15
C GLY A 57 7.96 11.27 -1.76
N VAL A 58 8.96 11.58 -0.94
CA VAL A 58 10.25 12.14 -1.40
C VAL A 58 10.92 11.18 -2.39
N TYR A 59 10.91 9.91 -2.07
CA TYR A 59 11.44 8.87 -2.94
C TYR A 59 10.71 8.83 -4.29
N THR A 60 9.38 8.79 -4.29
CA THR A 60 8.57 8.82 -5.52
C THR A 60 8.82 10.08 -6.34
N GLN A 61 8.99 11.24 -5.69
CA GLN A 61 9.35 12.48 -6.35
C GLN A 61 10.74 12.43 -6.98
N SER A 62 11.72 11.80 -6.31
CA SER A 62 13.09 11.71 -6.84
C SER A 62 13.17 10.92 -8.15
N VAL A 63 12.34 9.90 -8.32
CA VAL A 63 12.24 9.12 -9.58
C VAL A 63 11.26 9.71 -10.59
N THR A 64 10.43 10.67 -10.16
CA THR A 64 9.47 11.38 -11.03
C THR A 64 9.50 12.88 -10.71
N PRO A 65 10.53 13.61 -11.16
CA PRO A 65 10.74 15.02 -10.78
C PRO A 65 9.61 15.98 -11.19
N GLN A 66 8.74 15.56 -12.13
CA GLN A 66 7.58 16.34 -12.56
C GLN A 66 6.45 16.37 -11.51
N LEU A 67 6.49 15.46 -10.51
CA LEU A 67 5.52 15.44 -9.43
C LEU A 67 5.91 16.40 -8.31
N SER A 68 4.92 17.17 -7.81
CA SER A 68 5.07 17.78 -6.48
C SER A 68 5.06 16.70 -5.40
N ILE A 69 5.68 16.98 -4.24
CA ILE A 69 5.72 16.02 -3.13
C ILE A 69 4.33 15.56 -2.70
N ALA A 70 3.35 16.45 -2.67
CA ALA A 70 1.98 16.12 -2.32
C ALA A 70 1.36 15.12 -3.31
N ARG A 71 1.59 15.29 -4.63
CA ARG A 71 1.13 14.35 -5.65
C ARG A 71 1.87 13.02 -5.58
N ALA A 72 3.16 13.05 -5.27
CA ALA A 72 3.96 11.84 -5.09
C ALA A 72 3.45 11.01 -3.89
N ILE A 73 3.15 11.67 -2.76
CA ILE A 73 2.51 11.03 -1.60
C ILE A 73 1.15 10.45 -1.98
N MET A 74 0.29 11.21 -2.67
CA MET A 74 -1.03 10.73 -3.08
C MET A 74 -0.96 9.48 -3.96
N VAL A 75 -0.09 9.45 -4.96
CA VAL A 75 0.10 8.29 -5.83
C VAL A 75 0.55 7.07 -5.03
N GLN A 76 1.50 7.28 -4.14
CA GLN A 76 2.05 6.19 -3.33
C GLN A 76 1.02 5.64 -2.36
N GLN A 77 0.28 6.50 -1.66
CA GLN A 77 -0.75 6.08 -0.72
C GLN A 77 -1.94 5.41 -1.42
N ALA A 78 -2.37 5.92 -2.57
CA ALA A 78 -3.42 5.29 -3.37
C ALA A 78 -3.02 3.88 -3.84
N ALA A 79 -1.78 3.70 -4.29
CA ALA A 79 -1.27 2.39 -4.68
C ALA A 79 -1.15 1.44 -3.49
N THR A 80 -0.66 1.92 -2.34
CA THR A 80 -0.56 1.13 -1.11
C THR A 80 -1.95 0.70 -0.61
N ALA A 81 -2.91 1.63 -0.58
CA ALA A 81 -4.29 1.31 -0.21
C ALA A 81 -4.90 0.26 -1.16
N SER A 82 -4.68 0.40 -2.46
CA SER A 82 -5.12 -0.60 -3.45
C SER A 82 -4.49 -1.96 -3.19
N ASN A 83 -3.18 -2.03 -2.91
CA ASN A 83 -2.49 -3.27 -2.61
C ASN A 83 -3.01 -3.97 -1.35
N ASN A 84 -3.43 -3.20 -0.35
CA ASN A 84 -3.90 -3.74 0.93
C ASN A 84 -5.38 -4.14 0.90
N THR A 85 -6.17 -3.63 -0.04
CA THR A 85 -7.62 -3.87 -0.09
C THR A 85 -8.05 -4.89 -1.13
N VAL A 86 -7.25 -5.11 -2.18
CA VAL A 86 -7.60 -5.99 -3.30
C VAL A 86 -6.63 -7.17 -3.38
N ILE A 87 -7.12 -8.39 -3.27
CA ILE A 87 -6.33 -9.61 -3.46
C ILE A 87 -5.82 -9.66 -4.91
N GLY A 88 -4.51 -9.82 -5.11
CA GLY A 88 -3.90 -9.79 -6.44
C GLY A 88 -3.74 -8.40 -7.05
N SER A 89 -3.66 -7.38 -6.22
CA SER A 89 -3.77 -5.96 -6.58
C SER A 89 -2.55 -5.32 -7.24
N GLY A 90 -1.43 -6.01 -7.38
CA GLY A 90 -0.23 -5.44 -8.02
C GLY A 90 -0.53 -4.74 -9.37
N PRO A 91 -1.19 -5.41 -10.32
CA PRO A 91 -1.59 -4.79 -11.58
C PRO A 91 -2.58 -3.63 -11.41
N VAL A 92 -3.50 -3.73 -10.43
CA VAL A 92 -4.50 -2.68 -10.14
C VAL A 92 -3.82 -1.44 -9.58
N ALA A 93 -2.93 -1.60 -8.61
CA ALA A 93 -2.15 -0.52 -8.03
C ALA A 93 -1.25 0.18 -9.07
N THR A 94 -0.62 -0.60 -9.95
CA THR A 94 0.17 -0.08 -11.07
C THR A 94 -0.71 0.69 -12.05
N GLY A 95 -1.86 0.15 -12.43
CA GLY A 95 -2.84 0.81 -13.30
C GLY A 95 -3.33 2.13 -12.70
N LEU A 96 -3.60 2.16 -11.40
CA LEU A 96 -4.00 3.37 -10.67
C LEU A 96 -2.89 4.43 -10.69
N ARG A 97 -1.64 4.06 -10.45
CA ARG A 97 -0.49 4.96 -10.57
C ARG A 97 -0.40 5.58 -11.97
N ILE A 98 -0.49 4.76 -13.01
CA ILE A 98 -0.46 5.22 -14.40
C ILE A 98 -1.59 6.21 -14.67
N ALA A 99 -2.82 5.88 -14.27
CA ALA A 99 -3.97 6.73 -14.50
C ALA A 99 -3.83 8.09 -13.79
N MET A 100 -3.38 8.10 -12.53
CA MET A 100 -3.15 9.33 -11.77
C MET A 100 -2.05 10.19 -12.40
N MET A 101 -0.90 9.61 -12.75
CA MET A 101 0.22 10.34 -13.35
C MET A 101 -0.16 10.91 -14.73
N ARG A 102 -0.89 10.15 -15.57
CA ARG A 102 -1.42 10.63 -16.85
C ARG A 102 -2.38 11.80 -16.67
N SER A 103 -3.27 11.74 -15.68
CA SER A 103 -4.22 12.83 -15.40
C SER A 103 -3.53 14.17 -15.05
N TRP A 104 -2.28 14.11 -14.62
CA TRP A 104 -1.44 15.27 -14.33
C TRP A 104 -0.49 15.65 -15.47
N GLY A 105 -0.65 15.05 -16.66
CA GLY A 105 0.11 15.38 -17.86
C GLY A 105 1.54 14.80 -17.90
N ILE A 106 1.85 13.81 -17.08
CA ILE A 106 3.17 13.16 -17.12
C ILE A 106 3.23 12.23 -18.34
N SER A 107 4.33 12.30 -19.07
CA SER A 107 4.52 11.48 -20.28
C SER A 107 4.63 9.99 -19.95
N ASP A 108 4.14 9.15 -20.85
CA ASP A 108 4.17 7.68 -20.68
C ASP A 108 5.60 7.15 -20.52
N ALA A 109 6.58 7.75 -21.16
CA ALA A 109 7.97 7.39 -21.00
C ALA A 109 8.47 7.64 -19.57
N SER A 110 8.16 8.81 -18.99
CA SER A 110 8.49 9.13 -17.58
C SER A 110 7.78 8.20 -16.59
N ILE A 111 6.51 7.88 -16.88
CA ILE A 111 5.74 6.94 -16.06
C ILE A 111 6.38 5.55 -16.08
N ALA A 112 6.76 5.04 -17.25
CA ALA A 112 7.39 3.74 -17.39
C ALA A 112 8.72 3.66 -16.62
N VAL A 113 9.57 4.67 -16.76
CA VAL A 113 10.84 4.76 -16.02
C VAL A 113 10.61 4.80 -14.52
N SER A 114 9.63 5.60 -14.05
CA SER A 114 9.29 5.69 -12.64
C SER A 114 8.82 4.36 -12.06
N ILE A 115 7.95 3.64 -12.77
CA ILE A 115 7.44 2.34 -12.34
C ILE A 115 8.58 1.31 -12.28
N LEU A 116 9.46 1.29 -13.28
CA LEU A 116 10.63 0.42 -13.28
C LEU A 116 11.54 0.70 -12.08
N ALA A 117 11.88 1.96 -11.83
CA ALA A 117 12.71 2.36 -10.70
C ALA A 117 12.08 1.95 -9.36
N LEU A 118 10.78 2.19 -9.19
CA LEU A 118 10.04 1.81 -7.98
C LEU A 118 10.04 0.30 -7.75
N ASN A 119 9.89 -0.50 -8.81
CA ASN A 119 9.92 -1.97 -8.72
C ASN A 119 11.32 -2.52 -8.39
N VAL A 120 12.36 -1.95 -8.99
CA VAL A 120 13.77 -2.35 -8.71
C VAL A 120 14.07 -2.14 -7.22
N ILE A 121 13.64 -1.02 -6.64
CA ILE A 121 13.92 -0.75 -5.24
C ILE A 121 13.03 -1.55 -4.30
N ALA A 122 11.78 -1.81 -4.67
CA ALA A 122 10.95 -2.74 -3.93
C ALA A 122 11.60 -4.14 -3.86
N ALA A 123 12.13 -4.62 -4.97
CA ALA A 123 12.89 -5.88 -5.02
C ALA A 123 14.15 -5.82 -4.14
N TYR A 124 14.92 -4.73 -4.19
CA TYR A 124 16.11 -4.54 -3.37
C TYR A 124 15.80 -4.52 -1.87
N ARG A 125 14.72 -3.86 -1.45
CA ARG A 125 14.25 -3.88 -0.05
C ARG A 125 13.94 -5.30 0.44
N LEU A 126 13.28 -6.11 -0.39
CA LEU A 126 12.99 -7.51 -0.05
C LEU A 126 14.27 -8.34 0.12
N TRP A 127 15.28 -8.12 -0.73
CA TRP A 127 16.58 -8.76 -0.63
C TRP A 127 17.32 -8.38 0.67
N LEU A 128 17.30 -7.10 1.03
CA LEU A 128 17.92 -6.64 2.29
C LEU A 128 17.25 -7.26 3.52
N ILE A 129 15.91 -7.35 3.52
CA ILE A 129 15.17 -7.99 4.62
C ILE A 129 15.53 -9.47 4.70
N ALA A 130 15.56 -10.18 3.57
CA ALA A 130 15.92 -11.59 3.52
C ALA A 130 17.33 -11.85 4.06
N LEU A 131 18.30 -10.97 3.73
CA LEU A 131 19.68 -11.05 4.23
C LEU A 131 19.78 -10.71 5.73
N ALA A 132 18.94 -9.83 6.24
CA ALA A 132 18.95 -9.44 7.64
C ALA A 132 18.30 -10.50 8.57
N THR A 133 17.52 -11.43 8.00
CA THR A 133 16.81 -12.49 8.72
C THR A 133 17.44 -13.88 8.57
N SER A 134 18.50 -14.00 7.77
CA SER A 134 19.30 -15.23 7.59
C SER A 134 20.50 -15.25 8.54
#